data_0f10b694e0e54d6a52ebc1d74bf9f78f
#
_entry.id   0f10b694e0e54d6a52ebc1d74bf9f78f
#
_cell.length_a   1.000
_cell.length_b   1.000
_cell.length_c   1.000
_cell.angle_alpha   90.00
_cell.angle_beta   90.00
_cell.angle_gamma   90.00
#
_symmetry.space_group_name_H-M   'P 1'
#
loop_
_entity.id
_entity.type
_entity.pdbx_description
1 polymer ?
#
loop_
_entity_poly.entity_id
_entity_poly.type
_entity_poly.pdbx_seq_one_letter_code
_entity_poly.pdbx_strand_id
1 'polypeptide(L)'
;LKKDIDTSSAEGKARLISKIKPYVTKIPDTTHRTACAQRLSHETKFDENIVRQELGLTITTRKKYPQESRGLGKFASRSLQEYAITILMNFPKLAQKIDRETVLFLGENLEHLKDLITVWEVMHNENLTTARVLERFRGDPIEKVLLKAISVESNLDESASEKELEGIFEKLRLKAQEMKFEAIKATPFSELS
;
A
#
# COMPACT_ATOMS: atom_id res chain seq x y z
N LEU A 1 -18.90 23.67 28.44
CA LEU A 1 -18.68 23.78 26.99
C LEU A 1 -19.74 23.00 26.15
N LYS A 2 -20.33 21.91 26.69
CA LYS A 2 -21.34 21.10 25.99
C LYS A 2 -22.76 21.70 26.08
N LYS A 3 -23.04 22.56 27.05
CA LYS A 3 -24.38 23.12 27.29
C LYS A 3 -24.83 24.18 26.27
N ASP A 4 -23.88 24.77 25.51
CA ASP A 4 -24.15 25.92 24.64
C ASP A 4 -23.95 25.61 23.14
N ILE A 5 -23.77 24.33 22.77
CA ILE A 5 -23.53 23.93 21.38
C ILE A 5 -24.49 22.81 21.03
N ASP A 6 -25.34 23.06 20.07
CA ASP A 6 -26.20 22.04 19.49
C ASP A 6 -25.38 21.03 18.69
N THR A 7 -25.13 19.86 19.29
CA THR A 7 -24.39 18.74 18.68
C THR A 7 -25.25 17.86 17.79
N SER A 8 -26.50 18.20 17.53
CA SER A 8 -27.38 17.46 16.63
C SER A 8 -27.09 17.79 15.16
N SER A 9 -26.68 19.03 14.88
CA SER A 9 -26.36 19.52 13.53
C SER A 9 -24.88 19.31 13.17
N ALA A 10 -24.57 19.16 11.87
CA ALA A 10 -23.18 19.03 11.38
C ALA A 10 -22.36 20.29 11.70
N GLU A 11 -22.99 21.46 11.59
CA GLU A 11 -22.36 22.74 11.90
C GLU A 11 -22.02 22.87 13.39
N GLY A 12 -22.93 22.48 14.28
CA GLY A 12 -22.70 22.48 15.72
C GLY A 12 -21.57 21.54 16.14
N LYS A 13 -21.47 20.37 15.49
CA LYS A 13 -20.37 19.43 15.66
C LYS A 13 -19.02 20.03 15.24
N ALA A 14 -18.96 20.68 14.09
CA ALA A 14 -17.75 21.38 13.61
C ALA A 14 -17.34 22.51 14.56
N ARG A 15 -18.29 23.31 15.04
CA ARG A 15 -18.06 24.36 16.05
C ARG A 15 -17.52 23.78 17.37
N LEU A 16 -17.98 22.60 17.78
CA LEU A 16 -17.47 21.92 18.97
C LEU A 16 -15.98 21.59 18.82
N ILE A 17 -15.57 21.01 17.68
CA ILE A 17 -14.17 20.68 17.40
C ILE A 17 -13.31 21.94 17.41
N SER A 18 -13.73 22.98 16.71
CA SER A 18 -13.00 24.27 16.67
C SER A 18 -12.84 24.91 18.05
N LYS A 19 -13.87 24.82 18.91
CA LYS A 19 -13.83 25.37 20.27
C LYS A 19 -12.93 24.56 21.22
N ILE A 20 -12.77 23.28 20.99
CA ILE A 20 -11.93 22.37 21.80
C ILE A 20 -10.46 22.42 21.33
N LYS A 21 -10.20 22.73 20.07
CA LYS A 21 -8.87 22.80 19.47
C LYS A 21 -7.82 23.50 20.35
N PRO A 22 -8.04 24.74 20.85
CA PRO A 22 -7.03 25.44 21.66
C PRO A 22 -6.71 24.75 22.99
N TYR A 23 -7.60 23.92 23.51
CA TYR A 23 -7.36 23.18 24.75
C TYR A 23 -6.56 21.89 24.47
N VAL A 24 -6.89 21.16 23.41
CA VAL A 24 -6.19 19.94 23.02
C VAL A 24 -4.76 20.24 22.59
N THR A 25 -4.50 21.34 21.88
CA THR A 25 -3.16 21.74 21.46
C THR A 25 -2.22 22.08 22.63
N LYS A 26 -2.77 22.51 23.76
CA LYS A 26 -2.00 22.82 24.99
C LYS A 26 -1.63 21.57 25.82
N ILE A 27 -2.20 20.40 25.53
CA ILE A 27 -1.85 19.16 26.22
C ILE A 27 -0.44 18.75 25.79
N PRO A 28 0.55 18.59 26.68
CA PRO A 28 1.92 18.24 26.30
C PRO A 28 2.02 16.83 25.74
N ASP A 29 1.24 15.89 26.31
CA ASP A 29 1.30 14.47 26.00
C ASP A 29 0.52 14.13 24.72
N THR A 30 1.22 13.51 23.77
CA THR A 30 0.69 13.09 22.47
C THR A 30 -0.38 12.02 22.61
N THR A 31 -0.25 11.11 23.59
CA THR A 31 -1.21 10.04 23.85
C THR A 31 -2.54 10.59 24.31
N HIS A 32 -2.51 11.55 25.25
CA HIS A 32 -3.72 12.23 25.70
C HIS A 32 -4.37 13.05 24.59
N ARG A 33 -3.60 13.72 23.74
CA ARG A 33 -4.16 14.42 22.56
C ARG A 33 -4.86 13.46 21.61
N THR A 34 -4.26 12.28 21.37
CA THR A 34 -4.86 11.25 20.53
C THR A 34 -6.15 10.72 21.12
N ALA A 35 -6.20 10.43 22.44
CA ALA A 35 -7.39 10.00 23.12
C ALA A 35 -8.53 11.04 23.06
N CYS A 36 -8.19 12.32 23.15
CA CYS A 36 -9.16 13.41 22.95
C CYS A 36 -9.73 13.43 21.53
N ALA A 37 -8.90 13.23 20.50
CA ALA A 37 -9.36 13.15 19.11
C ALA A 37 -10.30 11.97 18.87
N GLN A 38 -9.97 10.79 19.41
CA GLN A 38 -10.83 9.60 19.33
C GLN A 38 -12.19 9.84 20.01
N ARG A 39 -12.17 10.41 21.20
CA ARG A 39 -13.41 10.71 21.92
C ARG A 39 -14.29 11.73 21.17
N LEU A 40 -13.68 12.75 20.58
CA LEU A 40 -14.39 13.74 19.75
C LEU A 40 -14.96 13.11 18.49
N SER A 41 -14.23 12.22 17.83
CA SER A 41 -14.72 11.46 16.67
C SER A 41 -15.96 10.65 17.05
N HIS A 42 -15.92 9.93 18.17
CA HIS A 42 -17.06 9.14 18.64
C HIS A 42 -18.28 10.00 18.99
N GLU A 43 -18.07 11.15 19.64
CA GLU A 43 -19.15 12.08 20.05
C GLU A 43 -19.76 12.82 18.85
N THR A 44 -18.94 13.21 17.87
CA THR A 44 -19.39 13.96 16.70
C THR A 44 -19.79 13.08 15.53
N LYS A 45 -19.41 11.79 15.55
CA LYS A 45 -19.53 10.84 14.43
C LYS A 45 -18.79 11.30 13.17
N PHE A 46 -17.82 12.17 13.31
CA PHE A 46 -16.90 12.51 12.23
C PHE A 46 -15.75 11.51 12.19
N ASP A 47 -15.17 11.33 11.00
CA ASP A 47 -13.97 10.50 10.83
C ASP A 47 -12.82 10.99 11.73
N GLU A 48 -12.14 10.05 12.39
CA GLU A 48 -11.08 10.38 13.33
C GLU A 48 -9.93 11.16 12.68
N ASN A 49 -9.65 10.89 11.40
CA ASN A 49 -8.58 11.59 10.69
C ASN A 49 -8.96 13.06 10.43
N ILE A 50 -10.23 13.33 10.13
CA ILE A 50 -10.76 14.68 9.97
C ILE A 50 -10.64 15.44 11.30
N VAL A 51 -11.05 14.80 12.39
CA VAL A 51 -10.95 15.41 13.73
C VAL A 51 -9.49 15.68 14.11
N ARG A 52 -8.58 14.76 13.85
CA ARG A 52 -7.14 14.94 14.09
C ARG A 52 -6.55 16.09 13.27
N GLN A 53 -6.91 16.16 11.99
CA GLN A 53 -6.47 17.25 11.10
C GLN A 53 -6.97 18.60 11.59
N GLU A 54 -8.22 18.71 11.96
CA GLU A 54 -8.81 19.94 12.51
C GLU A 54 -8.16 20.36 13.84
N LEU A 55 -7.79 19.42 14.69
CA LEU A 55 -7.09 19.66 15.94
C LEU A 55 -5.61 20.05 15.75
N GLY A 56 -5.08 19.99 14.52
CA GLY A 56 -3.67 20.25 14.23
C GLY A 56 -2.75 19.17 14.80
N LEU A 57 -3.26 17.99 15.09
CA LEU A 57 -2.47 16.84 15.47
C LEU A 57 -1.83 16.30 14.21
N THR A 58 -0.50 16.36 14.14
CA THR A 58 0.25 15.77 13.04
C THR A 58 -0.14 14.30 12.97
N ILE A 59 -0.85 13.93 11.93
CA ILE A 59 -1.06 12.54 11.63
C ILE A 59 0.32 12.04 11.23
N THR A 60 1.06 11.42 12.16
CA THR A 60 1.99 10.38 11.75
C THR A 60 1.10 9.35 11.12
N THR A 61 0.80 9.56 9.87
CA THR A 61 0.19 8.56 9.03
C THR A 61 1.16 7.40 9.03
N ARG A 62 0.99 6.44 9.96
CA ARG A 62 1.14 5.07 9.51
C ARG A 62 0.32 5.05 8.24
N LYS A 63 0.98 4.95 7.11
CA LYS A 63 0.33 4.89 5.80
C LYS A 63 -0.72 3.79 5.92
N LYS A 64 -1.96 4.15 6.26
CA LYS A 64 -3.11 3.33 5.95
C LYS A 64 -3.10 3.27 4.44
N TYR A 65 -2.68 2.16 3.90
CA TYR A 65 -2.97 1.85 2.51
C TYR A 65 -4.49 1.99 2.37
N PRO A 66 -4.98 2.81 1.43
CA PRO A 66 -6.39 3.09 1.30
C PRO A 66 -7.09 1.77 0.97
N GLN A 67 -7.94 1.35 1.87
CA GLN A 67 -8.98 0.38 1.59
C GLN A 67 -10.06 1.11 0.79
N GLU A 68 -9.77 1.41 -0.47
CA GLU A 68 -10.78 1.80 -1.45
C GLU A 68 -10.24 1.58 -2.87
N SER A 69 -10.92 0.73 -3.59
CA SER A 69 -10.90 0.53 -5.03
C SER A 69 -11.36 1.79 -5.81
N ARG A 70 -10.82 2.99 -5.49
CA ARG A 70 -11.11 4.23 -6.21
C ARG A 70 -9.82 4.96 -6.53
N GLY A 71 -9.39 4.85 -7.79
CA GLY A 71 -8.40 5.74 -8.37
C GLY A 71 -6.98 5.22 -8.43
N LEU A 72 -6.75 4.00 -8.94
CA LEU A 72 -5.42 3.48 -9.31
C LEU A 72 -4.78 4.18 -10.52
N GLY A 73 -5.20 5.41 -10.79
CA GLY A 73 -4.74 6.16 -11.96
C GLY A 73 -3.32 6.72 -11.90
N LYS A 74 -2.54 6.56 -10.81
CA LYS A 74 -1.18 7.15 -10.71
C LYS A 74 -0.20 6.39 -9.79
N PHE A 75 -0.36 5.11 -9.55
CA PHE A 75 0.75 4.34 -9.02
C PHE A 75 1.69 4.01 -10.18
N ALA A 76 2.87 4.63 -10.20
CA ALA A 76 3.94 4.22 -11.09
C ALA A 76 4.17 2.72 -10.90
N SER A 77 4.43 1.98 -11.97
CA SER A 77 4.67 0.53 -11.93
C SER A 77 5.70 0.09 -10.89
N ARG A 78 6.60 1.00 -10.51
CA ARG A 78 7.58 0.81 -9.44
C ARG A 78 6.94 0.64 -8.05
N SER A 79 5.81 1.30 -7.78
CA SER A 79 5.08 1.14 -6.53
C SER A 79 4.29 -0.17 -6.46
N LEU A 80 3.80 -0.68 -7.59
CA LEU A 80 3.14 -1.99 -7.67
C LEU A 80 4.14 -3.12 -7.42
N GLN A 81 5.35 -3.01 -8.00
CA GLN A 81 6.45 -3.94 -7.74
C GLN A 81 6.82 -4.00 -6.25
N GLU A 82 7.08 -2.85 -5.63
CA GLU A 82 7.43 -2.78 -4.21
C GLU A 82 6.31 -3.36 -3.32
N TYR A 83 5.05 -3.13 -3.69
CA TYR A 83 3.92 -3.64 -2.95
C TYR A 83 3.76 -5.17 -3.11
N ALA A 84 3.94 -5.70 -4.31
CA ALA A 84 3.96 -7.15 -4.55
C ALA A 84 5.07 -7.84 -3.76
N ILE A 85 6.30 -7.28 -3.76
CA ILE A 85 7.42 -7.80 -2.95
C ILE A 85 7.07 -7.76 -1.46
N THR A 86 6.41 -6.69 -0.98
CA THR A 86 5.99 -6.59 0.42
C THR A 86 5.01 -7.70 0.79
N ILE A 87 4.02 -8.00 -0.06
CA ILE A 87 3.07 -9.09 0.16
C ILE A 87 3.80 -10.43 0.17
N LEU A 88 4.65 -10.71 -0.81
CA LEU A 88 5.39 -11.96 -0.90
C LEU A 88 6.33 -12.17 0.30
N MET A 89 6.98 -11.11 0.79
CA MET A 89 7.84 -11.19 1.96
C MET A 89 7.07 -11.46 3.26
N ASN A 90 5.83 -10.99 3.38
CA ASN A 90 4.97 -11.28 4.54
C ASN A 90 4.27 -12.65 4.41
N PHE A 91 3.95 -13.08 3.20
CA PHE A 91 3.23 -14.33 2.90
C PHE A 91 3.94 -15.12 1.77
N PRO A 92 5.10 -15.74 2.03
CA PRO A 92 5.90 -16.41 0.99
C PRO A 92 5.16 -17.50 0.22
N LYS A 93 4.19 -18.16 0.87
CA LYS A 93 3.37 -19.21 0.25
C LYS A 93 2.54 -18.71 -0.92
N LEU A 94 2.21 -17.42 -0.96
CA LEU A 94 1.47 -16.83 -2.06
C LEU A 94 2.25 -16.85 -3.38
N ALA A 95 3.57 -17.00 -3.35
CA ALA A 95 4.35 -17.21 -4.56
C ALA A 95 3.89 -18.44 -5.36
N GLN A 96 3.37 -19.47 -4.69
CA GLN A 96 2.85 -20.69 -5.32
C GLN A 96 1.51 -20.49 -6.04
N LYS A 97 0.78 -19.42 -5.68
CA LYS A 97 -0.52 -19.09 -6.27
C LYS A 97 -0.40 -18.32 -7.59
N ILE A 98 0.75 -17.68 -7.82
CA ILE A 98 0.99 -16.92 -9.04
C ILE A 98 1.42 -17.85 -10.17
N ASP A 99 0.71 -17.75 -11.28
CA ASP A 99 0.99 -18.53 -12.47
C ASP A 99 2.36 -18.16 -13.09
N ARG A 100 3.15 -19.20 -13.39
CA ARG A 100 4.49 -19.06 -13.96
C ARG A 100 4.49 -18.38 -15.33
N GLU A 101 3.49 -18.67 -16.16
CA GLU A 101 3.40 -18.06 -17.50
C GLU A 101 3.20 -16.55 -17.40
N THR A 102 2.38 -16.12 -16.45
CA THR A 102 2.19 -14.68 -16.16
C THR A 102 3.52 -14.00 -15.77
N VAL A 103 4.31 -14.64 -14.90
CA VAL A 103 5.58 -14.05 -14.45
C VAL A 103 6.61 -13.99 -15.59
N LEU A 104 6.72 -15.03 -16.40
CA LEU A 104 7.59 -15.05 -17.58
C LEU A 104 7.19 -13.97 -18.58
N PHE A 105 5.89 -13.85 -18.87
CA PHE A 105 5.37 -12.79 -19.74
C PHE A 105 5.71 -11.37 -19.22
N LEU A 106 5.62 -11.15 -17.91
CA LEU A 106 6.00 -9.88 -17.30
C LEU A 106 7.50 -9.60 -17.45
N GLY A 107 8.35 -10.62 -17.26
CA GLY A 107 9.79 -10.51 -17.39
C GLY A 107 10.25 -10.13 -18.79
N GLU A 108 9.59 -10.68 -19.80
CA GLU A 108 9.89 -10.38 -21.21
C GLU A 108 9.46 -8.96 -21.63
N ASN A 109 8.41 -8.42 -21.03
CA ASN A 109 7.80 -7.18 -21.49
C ASN A 109 8.00 -5.97 -20.54
N LEU A 110 8.44 -6.20 -19.28
CA LEU A 110 8.62 -5.18 -18.26
C LEU A 110 9.96 -5.35 -17.53
N GLU A 111 11.03 -4.88 -18.15
CA GLU A 111 12.41 -5.01 -17.63
C GLU A 111 12.58 -4.47 -16.20
N HIS A 112 11.81 -3.44 -15.83
CA HIS A 112 11.88 -2.84 -14.50
C HIS A 112 11.30 -3.72 -13.38
N LEU A 113 10.64 -4.86 -13.70
CA LEU A 113 10.12 -5.83 -12.73
C LEU A 113 11.14 -6.91 -12.34
N LYS A 114 12.37 -6.80 -12.78
CA LYS A 114 13.42 -7.81 -12.55
C LYS A 114 13.54 -8.23 -11.09
N ASP A 115 13.50 -7.29 -10.16
CA ASP A 115 13.60 -7.59 -8.73
C ASP A 115 12.41 -8.43 -8.23
N LEU A 116 11.18 -8.09 -8.65
CA LEU A 116 9.97 -8.84 -8.29
C LEU A 116 10.03 -10.26 -8.83
N ILE A 117 10.44 -10.41 -10.08
CA ILE A 117 10.54 -11.70 -10.75
C ILE A 117 11.58 -12.57 -10.06
N THR A 118 12.76 -12.02 -9.79
CA THR A 118 13.85 -12.72 -9.09
C THR A 118 13.41 -13.20 -7.70
N VAL A 119 12.73 -12.36 -6.93
CA VAL A 119 12.22 -12.73 -5.60
C VAL A 119 11.15 -13.81 -5.71
N TRP A 120 10.21 -13.64 -6.66
CA TRP A 120 9.16 -14.62 -6.89
C TRP A 120 9.74 -15.99 -7.30
N GLU A 121 10.70 -16.04 -8.25
CA GLU A 121 11.34 -17.27 -8.70
C GLU A 121 12.00 -18.04 -7.55
N VAL A 122 12.73 -17.34 -6.71
CA VAL A 122 13.40 -17.95 -5.55
C VAL A 122 12.36 -18.52 -4.57
N MET A 123 11.30 -17.77 -4.29
CA MET A 123 10.23 -18.23 -3.39
C MET A 123 9.43 -19.41 -3.99
N HIS A 124 9.12 -19.32 -5.28
CA HIS A 124 8.32 -20.33 -5.98
C HIS A 124 9.08 -21.66 -6.11
N ASN A 125 10.34 -21.62 -6.53
CA ASN A 125 11.11 -22.85 -6.82
C ASN A 125 11.58 -23.56 -5.55
N GLU A 126 11.95 -22.81 -4.51
CA GLU A 126 12.56 -23.36 -3.31
C GLU A 126 11.62 -23.38 -2.09
N ASN A 127 10.38 -22.87 -2.25
CA ASN A 127 9.38 -22.77 -1.17
C ASN A 127 9.99 -22.18 0.14
N LEU A 128 10.74 -21.09 0.00
CA LEU A 128 11.52 -20.52 1.08
C LEU A 128 10.66 -19.71 2.05
N THR A 129 11.10 -19.69 3.29
CA THR A 129 10.61 -18.75 4.29
C THR A 129 11.24 -17.37 4.09
N THR A 130 10.60 -16.32 4.58
CA THR A 130 11.10 -14.92 4.56
C THR A 130 12.56 -14.81 5.02
N ALA A 131 12.91 -15.50 6.11
CA ALA A 131 14.28 -15.48 6.64
C ALA A 131 15.31 -16.07 5.66
N ARG A 132 14.98 -17.18 4.99
CA ARG A 132 15.85 -17.80 4.00
C ARG A 132 15.98 -16.96 2.73
N VAL A 133 14.91 -16.29 2.33
CA VAL A 133 14.96 -15.35 1.20
C VAL A 133 15.93 -14.20 1.51
N LEU A 134 15.85 -13.61 2.70
CA LEU A 134 16.78 -12.56 3.11
C LEU A 134 18.23 -13.04 3.14
N GLU A 135 18.48 -14.24 3.63
CA GLU A 135 19.81 -14.80 3.65
C GLU A 135 20.37 -15.06 2.25
N ARG A 136 19.52 -15.52 1.33
CA ARG A 136 19.88 -15.76 -0.06
C ARG A 136 20.36 -14.49 -0.77
N PHE A 137 19.72 -13.35 -0.48
CA PHE A 137 20.02 -12.06 -1.09
C PHE A 137 20.96 -11.19 -0.23
N ARG A 138 21.62 -11.76 0.78
CA ARG A 138 22.57 -11.02 1.62
C ARG A 138 23.73 -10.46 0.78
N GLY A 139 23.93 -9.15 0.85
CA GLY A 139 24.97 -8.46 0.07
C GLY A 139 24.57 -8.11 -1.36
N ASP A 140 23.40 -8.53 -1.83
CA ASP A 140 22.85 -8.16 -3.13
C ASP A 140 22.13 -6.79 -3.05
N PRO A 141 22.16 -5.97 -4.11
CA PRO A 141 21.41 -4.71 -4.15
C PRO A 141 19.93 -4.84 -3.78
N ILE A 142 19.30 -5.99 -4.08
CA ILE A 142 17.90 -6.29 -3.78
C ILE A 142 17.64 -6.43 -2.27
N GLU A 143 18.65 -6.74 -1.46
CA GLU A 143 18.53 -6.90 -0.01
C GLU A 143 17.88 -5.67 0.64
N LYS A 144 18.25 -4.46 0.20
CA LYS A 144 17.67 -3.21 0.71
C LYS A 144 16.16 -3.11 0.44
N VAL A 145 15.71 -3.60 -0.71
CA VAL A 145 14.29 -3.62 -1.08
C VAL A 145 13.56 -4.63 -0.18
N LEU A 146 14.14 -5.80 0.05
CA LEU A 146 13.56 -6.83 0.91
C LEU A 146 13.48 -6.39 2.37
N LEU A 147 14.53 -5.78 2.92
CA LEU A 147 14.53 -5.24 4.28
C LEU A 147 13.47 -4.15 4.45
N LYS A 148 13.30 -3.27 3.46
CA LYS A 148 12.23 -2.29 3.45
C LYS A 148 10.85 -2.96 3.41
N ALA A 149 10.69 -4.00 2.60
CA ALA A 149 9.43 -4.73 2.46
C ALA A 149 8.97 -5.36 3.77
N ILE A 150 9.85 -6.01 4.52
CA ILE A 150 9.52 -6.62 5.82
C ILE A 150 9.31 -5.61 6.95
N SER A 151 9.88 -4.40 6.84
CA SER A 151 9.66 -3.34 7.83
C SER A 151 8.25 -2.74 7.76
N VAL A 152 7.52 -3.03 6.68
CA VAL A 152 6.14 -2.62 6.49
C VAL A 152 5.22 -3.72 7.00
N GLU A 153 4.61 -3.50 8.17
CA GLU A 153 3.58 -4.41 8.68
C GLU A 153 2.39 -4.42 7.72
N SER A 154 2.08 -5.58 7.16
CA SER A 154 0.84 -5.78 6.44
C SER A 154 -0.31 -5.90 7.47
N ASN A 155 -1.29 -5.00 7.38
CA ASN A 155 -2.52 -5.12 8.17
C ASN A 155 -3.54 -6.07 7.51
N LEU A 156 -3.19 -6.69 6.40
CA LEU A 156 -4.03 -7.63 5.67
C LEU A 156 -3.76 -9.04 6.20
N ASP A 157 -4.81 -9.84 6.27
CA ASP A 157 -4.69 -11.27 6.43
C ASP A 157 -4.21 -11.94 5.12
N GLU A 158 -3.88 -13.23 5.18
CA GLU A 158 -3.36 -13.97 4.03
C GLU A 158 -4.36 -13.98 2.86
N SER A 159 -5.66 -14.11 3.12
CA SER A 159 -6.71 -14.13 2.09
C SER A 159 -6.89 -12.78 1.39
N ALA A 160 -6.85 -11.69 2.14
CA ALA A 160 -6.89 -10.35 1.56
C ALA A 160 -5.62 -10.04 0.78
N SER A 161 -4.46 -10.50 1.28
CA SER A 161 -3.16 -10.36 0.60
C SER A 161 -3.09 -11.15 -0.70
N GLU A 162 -3.69 -12.33 -0.78
CA GLU A 162 -3.82 -13.14 -2.00
C GLU A 162 -4.58 -12.35 -3.08
N LYS A 163 -5.75 -11.82 -2.77
CA LYS A 163 -6.56 -11.02 -3.71
C LYS A 163 -5.85 -9.74 -4.17
N GLU A 164 -5.17 -9.06 -3.26
CA GLU A 164 -4.37 -7.87 -3.62
C GLU A 164 -3.22 -8.24 -4.55
N LEU A 165 -2.52 -9.35 -4.29
CA LEU A 165 -1.41 -9.82 -5.11
C LEU A 165 -1.89 -10.21 -6.51
N GLU A 166 -2.99 -10.95 -6.63
CA GLU A 166 -3.63 -11.28 -7.91
C GLU A 166 -3.99 -10.02 -8.70
N GLY A 167 -4.61 -9.04 -8.03
CA GLY A 167 -4.96 -7.76 -8.63
C GLY A 167 -3.75 -6.95 -9.11
N ILE A 168 -2.61 -7.04 -8.41
CA ILE A 168 -1.36 -6.41 -8.84
C ILE A 168 -0.83 -7.09 -10.11
N PHE A 169 -0.74 -8.42 -10.12
CA PHE A 169 -0.24 -9.17 -11.28
C PHE A 169 -1.14 -8.96 -12.51
N GLU A 170 -2.45 -8.92 -12.35
CA GLU A 170 -3.38 -8.60 -13.45
C GLU A 170 -3.12 -7.20 -14.03
N LYS A 171 -2.93 -6.19 -13.21
CA LYS A 171 -2.60 -4.83 -13.66
C LYS A 171 -1.25 -4.76 -14.38
N LEU A 172 -0.25 -5.46 -13.85
CA LEU A 172 1.06 -5.54 -14.49
C LEU A 172 0.96 -6.25 -15.84
N ARG A 173 0.14 -7.31 -15.96
CA ARG A 173 -0.11 -8.03 -17.19
C ARG A 173 -0.77 -7.14 -18.25
N LEU A 174 -1.80 -6.39 -17.87
CA LEU A 174 -2.45 -5.43 -18.78
C LEU A 174 -1.45 -4.39 -19.29
N LYS A 175 -0.62 -3.86 -18.40
CA LYS A 175 0.42 -2.90 -18.78
C LYS A 175 1.47 -3.50 -19.73
N ALA A 176 1.88 -4.74 -19.49
CA ALA A 176 2.80 -5.45 -20.36
C ALA A 176 2.20 -5.66 -21.76
N GLN A 177 0.91 -6.00 -21.83
CA GLN A 177 0.19 -6.12 -23.09
C GLN A 177 0.11 -4.79 -23.85
N GLU A 178 -0.17 -3.69 -23.18
CA GLU A 178 -0.17 -2.35 -23.77
C GLU A 178 1.21 -2.00 -24.34
N MET A 179 2.28 -2.23 -23.59
CA MET A 179 3.64 -1.95 -24.05
C MET A 179 4.03 -2.82 -25.24
N LYS A 180 3.68 -4.12 -25.21
CA LYS A 180 3.93 -5.02 -26.34
C LYS A 180 3.17 -4.57 -27.60
N PHE A 181 1.93 -4.13 -27.45
CA PHE A 181 1.12 -3.63 -28.55
C PHE A 181 1.70 -2.34 -29.16
N GLU A 182 2.15 -1.42 -28.31
CA GLU A 182 2.81 -0.19 -28.77
C GLU A 182 4.15 -0.48 -29.48
N ALA A 183 4.93 -1.44 -28.98
CA ALA A 183 6.17 -1.87 -29.64
C ALA A 183 5.90 -2.46 -31.03
N ILE A 184 4.87 -3.28 -31.19
CA ILE A 184 4.48 -3.84 -32.50
C ILE A 184 4.04 -2.73 -33.46
N LYS A 185 3.27 -1.74 -33.01
CA LYS A 185 2.87 -0.61 -33.82
C LYS A 185 4.05 0.27 -34.27
N ALA A 186 5.08 0.38 -33.43
CA ALA A 186 6.26 1.17 -33.74
C ALA A 186 7.23 0.48 -34.72
N THR A 187 7.09 -0.85 -34.92
CA THR A 187 7.94 -1.62 -35.85
C THR A 187 7.49 -1.36 -37.29
N PRO A 188 8.37 -0.87 -38.18
CA PRO A 188 8.03 -0.64 -39.59
C PRO A 188 7.63 -1.96 -40.27
N PHE A 189 6.67 -1.92 -41.18
CA PHE A 189 6.15 -3.09 -41.91
C PHE A 189 7.22 -3.86 -42.70
N SER A 190 8.40 -3.24 -42.96
CA SER A 190 9.53 -3.86 -43.64
C SER A 190 10.34 -4.88 -42.84
N GLU A 191 10.11 -4.97 -41.51
CA GLU A 191 10.81 -5.92 -40.62
C GLU A 191 9.92 -7.07 -40.14
N LEU A 192 8.69 -7.13 -40.62
CA LEU A 192 7.69 -8.17 -40.27
C LEU A 192 7.62 -9.34 -41.30
N SER A 193 8.63 -9.46 -42.18
CA SER A 193 8.70 -10.52 -43.22
C SER A 193 9.67 -11.61 -42.83
#